data_2581b94e053abd6feecb6be483779026
#
_entry.id   2581b94e053abd6feecb6be483779026
#
_cell.length_a   1.000
_cell.length_b   1.000
_cell.length_c   1.000
_cell.angle_alpha   90.00
_cell.angle_beta   90.00
_cell.angle_gamma   90.00
#
_symmetry.space_group_name_H-M   'P 1'
#
loop_
_entity.id
_entity.type
_entity.pdbx_description
1 polymer ?
#
loop_
_entity_poly.entity_id
_entity_poly.type
_entity_poly.pdbx_seq_one_letter_code
_entity_poly.pdbx_strand_id
1 'polypeptide(L)'
;MLRGVNRATYFATCAPGVEPLLHGEVKELGLARHERQVGGVRFEGGADAMWSANLRLRTAVRVLRREARFEAASEGALDRGVGGVDWSRFLRPDGVLWVDAQSRESSLDHTRYLAQRVKDVIVDQLRTASGVRPSVEREGADLRVHLHLFRDRATLSVDTSGASLHRRGWRTSQGRAPLAETLAAAVVLASGWDRRSPLVDPFCGTGTLLVEGAMIAGGVAPGLTRSRFGFETWAEHDAAGWERARDAAVSSIQLPRKLRLVGHDQDAARVEETLAHLAGHPHLAPLAETALVERARAEDFAPRPGWNAMVVSNLPYGERVGDDVERLHDVFGTRLRELDGYRAALLTGSSRLAGLLRLSRAERHRILNGGIECQLVTASIVG
;
A
#
# COMPACT_ATOMS: atom_id res chain seq x y z
N MET A 1 22.96 29.53 -10.05
CA MET A 1 23.36 28.92 -8.78
C MET A 1 22.30 27.85 -8.45
N LEU A 2 22.65 26.56 -8.61
CA LEU A 2 21.82 25.45 -8.21
C LEU A 2 21.72 25.48 -6.68
N ARG A 3 20.55 25.87 -6.14
CA ARG A 3 20.25 25.68 -4.71
C ARG A 3 20.44 24.19 -4.43
N GLY A 4 21.33 23.88 -3.49
CA GLY A 4 21.62 22.49 -3.11
C GLY A 4 20.30 21.81 -2.81
N VAL A 5 20.02 20.72 -3.55
CA VAL A 5 18.83 19.88 -3.32
C VAL A 5 18.91 19.40 -1.88
N ASN A 6 18.06 19.93 -1.01
CA ASN A 6 17.99 19.54 0.41
C ASN A 6 17.52 18.09 0.46
N ARG A 7 18.47 17.14 0.52
CA ARG A 7 18.19 15.70 0.54
C ARG A 7 17.69 15.30 1.92
N ALA A 8 16.51 14.75 1.96
CA ALA A 8 15.94 14.13 3.15
C ALA A 8 16.06 12.61 3.08
N THR A 9 15.98 11.97 4.24
CA THR A 9 15.84 10.51 4.36
C THR A 9 14.37 10.16 4.52
N TYR A 10 13.90 9.23 3.71
CA TYR A 10 12.53 8.71 3.75
C TYR A 10 12.52 7.25 4.15
N PHE A 11 11.36 6.82 4.67
CA PHE A 11 11.06 5.43 4.96
C PHE A 11 9.67 5.09 4.46
N ALA A 12 9.60 4.28 3.41
CA ALA A 12 8.35 3.72 2.92
C ALA A 12 8.02 2.47 3.72
N THR A 13 6.91 2.47 4.44
CA THR A 13 6.45 1.32 5.23
C THR A 13 5.62 0.38 4.37
N CYS A 14 5.64 -0.93 4.66
CA CYS A 14 4.79 -1.92 4.01
C CYS A 14 4.30 -3.00 5.00
N ALA A 15 3.41 -3.87 4.55
CA ALA A 15 3.05 -5.05 5.30
C ALA A 15 4.26 -5.99 5.43
N PRO A 16 4.44 -6.68 6.58
CA PRO A 16 5.50 -7.67 6.75
C PRO A 16 5.44 -8.77 5.69
N GLY A 17 6.58 -9.06 5.08
CA GLY A 17 6.74 -9.99 3.96
C GLY A 17 6.66 -9.33 2.57
N VAL A 18 6.29 -8.05 2.49
CA VAL A 18 6.18 -7.28 1.23
C VAL A 18 7.45 -6.46 0.95
N GLU A 19 8.38 -6.36 1.89
CA GLU A 19 9.59 -5.54 1.77
C GLU A 19 10.42 -5.81 0.50
N PRO A 20 10.57 -7.06 0.00
CA PRO A 20 11.29 -7.31 -1.25
C PRO A 20 10.61 -6.66 -2.47
N LEU A 21 9.27 -6.71 -2.53
CA LEU A 21 8.48 -6.11 -3.62
C LEU A 21 8.58 -4.58 -3.58
N LEU A 22 8.37 -3.99 -2.40
CA LEU A 22 8.54 -2.55 -2.20
C LEU A 22 9.95 -2.08 -2.58
N HIS A 23 10.98 -2.86 -2.24
CA HIS A 23 12.36 -2.54 -2.61
C HIS A 23 12.56 -2.56 -4.14
N GLY A 24 11.92 -3.51 -4.84
CA GLY A 24 11.87 -3.54 -6.30
C GLY A 24 11.27 -2.27 -6.89
N GLU A 25 10.11 -1.83 -6.37
CA GLU A 25 9.46 -0.59 -6.79
C GLU A 25 10.34 0.65 -6.56
N VAL A 26 10.97 0.77 -5.38
CA VAL A 26 11.87 1.87 -5.03
C VAL A 26 13.06 1.93 -5.98
N LYS A 27 13.61 0.77 -6.36
CA LYS A 27 14.70 0.65 -7.33
C LYS A 27 14.25 1.03 -8.74
N GLU A 28 13.09 0.56 -9.19
CA GLU A 28 12.51 0.91 -10.50
C GLU A 28 12.24 2.42 -10.63
N LEU A 29 11.85 3.07 -9.55
CA LEU A 29 11.67 4.53 -9.50
C LEU A 29 13.00 5.31 -9.47
N GLY A 30 14.16 4.65 -9.38
CA GLY A 30 15.46 5.30 -9.32
C GLY A 30 15.70 6.11 -8.04
N LEU A 31 14.99 5.80 -6.95
CA LEU A 31 15.16 6.50 -5.68
C LEU A 31 16.54 6.17 -5.09
N ALA A 32 17.27 7.22 -4.70
CA ALA A 32 18.69 7.09 -4.35
C ALA A 32 18.91 6.44 -2.97
N ARG A 33 20.08 5.82 -2.78
CA ARG A 33 20.53 5.25 -1.51
C ARG A 33 19.49 4.41 -0.79
N HIS A 34 18.79 3.57 -1.56
CA HIS A 34 17.73 2.72 -1.03
C HIS A 34 18.30 1.48 -0.30
N GLU A 35 17.64 1.12 0.79
CA GLU A 35 17.99 -0.02 1.62
C GLU A 35 16.73 -0.68 2.18
N ARG A 36 16.63 -2.00 2.03
CA ARG A 36 15.55 -2.77 2.62
C ARG A 36 15.79 -2.95 4.11
N GLN A 37 14.78 -2.65 4.92
CA GLN A 37 14.77 -2.82 6.37
C GLN A 37 13.52 -3.57 6.80
N VAL A 38 13.43 -3.99 8.06
CA VAL A 38 12.22 -4.59 8.63
C VAL A 38 11.07 -3.58 8.57
N GLY A 39 9.95 -3.99 7.98
CA GLY A 39 8.74 -3.18 7.85
C GLY A 39 8.76 -2.13 6.73
N GLY A 40 9.79 -2.10 5.87
CA GLY A 40 9.83 -1.16 4.76
C GLY A 40 11.18 -0.96 4.08
N VAL A 41 11.29 0.17 3.37
CA VAL A 41 12.48 0.54 2.61
C VAL A 41 12.87 1.98 2.91
N ARG A 42 14.13 2.19 3.32
CA ARG A 42 14.75 3.51 3.43
C ARG A 42 15.25 3.97 2.06
N PHE A 43 15.11 5.25 1.75
CA PHE A 43 15.69 5.89 0.58
C PHE A 43 15.98 7.37 0.85
N GLU A 44 16.71 8.03 -0.04
CA GLU A 44 17.06 9.44 0.07
C GLU A 44 16.68 10.21 -1.19
N GLY A 45 16.31 11.49 -1.01
CA GLY A 45 16.00 12.37 -2.15
C GLY A 45 15.45 13.72 -1.73
N GLY A 46 15.11 14.54 -2.70
CA GLY A 46 14.42 15.82 -2.54
C GLY A 46 12.89 15.66 -2.53
N ALA A 47 12.18 16.77 -2.77
CA ALA A 47 10.73 16.80 -2.89
C ALA A 47 10.23 15.88 -4.02
N ASP A 48 10.94 15.83 -5.14
CA ASP A 48 10.60 14.95 -6.28
C ASP A 48 10.54 13.47 -5.88
N ALA A 49 11.50 13.03 -5.04
CA ALA A 49 11.53 11.65 -4.54
C ALA A 49 10.34 11.39 -3.61
N MET A 50 9.95 12.34 -2.76
CA MET A 50 8.77 12.28 -1.91
C MET A 50 7.49 12.15 -2.74
N TRP A 51 7.33 13.02 -3.73
CA TRP A 51 6.17 13.01 -4.62
C TRP A 51 6.08 11.72 -5.42
N SER A 52 7.19 11.30 -6.03
CA SER A 52 7.27 10.05 -6.79
C SER A 52 6.92 8.84 -5.92
N ALA A 53 7.44 8.76 -4.70
CA ALA A 53 7.15 7.68 -3.76
C ALA A 53 5.67 7.62 -3.40
N ASN A 54 5.06 8.76 -3.02
CA ASN A 54 3.64 8.80 -2.66
C ASN A 54 2.70 8.52 -3.84
N LEU A 55 3.05 8.99 -5.05
CA LEU A 55 2.25 8.76 -6.25
C LEU A 55 2.35 7.31 -6.75
N ARG A 56 3.55 6.74 -6.77
CA ARG A 56 3.85 5.58 -7.61
C ARG A 56 4.09 4.28 -6.85
N LEU A 57 4.49 4.32 -5.55
CA LEU A 57 4.67 3.10 -4.78
C LEU A 57 3.32 2.42 -4.51
N ARG A 58 3.15 1.22 -5.03
CA ARG A 58 1.90 0.46 -4.97
C ARG A 58 1.76 -0.31 -3.67
N THR A 59 2.89 -0.84 -3.18
CA THR A 59 2.93 -1.69 -1.99
C THR A 59 3.24 -0.95 -0.70
N ALA A 60 3.61 0.34 -0.79
CA ALA A 60 3.81 1.18 0.38
C ALA A 60 2.50 1.52 1.10
N VAL A 61 2.52 1.44 2.43
CA VAL A 61 1.41 1.84 3.30
C VAL A 61 1.50 3.32 3.68
N ARG A 62 2.72 3.80 3.93
CA ARG A 62 3.05 5.21 4.21
C ARG A 62 4.45 5.53 3.72
N VAL A 63 4.69 6.81 3.43
CA VAL A 63 6.03 7.37 3.22
C VAL A 63 6.28 8.38 4.35
N LEU A 64 7.28 8.09 5.18
CA LEU A 64 7.67 8.92 6.31
C LEU A 64 8.95 9.68 5.96
N ARG A 65 9.00 11.00 6.20
CA ARG A 65 10.22 11.81 6.09
C ARG A 65 10.86 11.91 7.47
N ARG A 66 12.10 11.48 7.60
CA ARG A 66 12.86 11.56 8.85
C ARG A 66 13.36 12.99 9.06
N GLU A 67 12.98 13.59 10.21
CA GLU A 67 13.40 14.93 10.58
C GLU A 67 14.55 14.95 11.56
N ALA A 68 14.55 14.02 12.52
CA ALA A 68 15.62 13.94 13.50
C ALA A 68 15.92 12.50 13.93
N ARG A 69 17.15 12.30 14.40
CA ARG A 69 17.59 11.07 15.04
C ARG A 69 18.53 11.43 16.18
N PHE A 70 18.20 11.02 17.39
CA PHE A 70 18.91 11.41 18.60
C PHE A 70 18.78 10.35 19.70
N GLU A 71 19.62 10.43 20.74
CA GLU A 71 19.49 9.59 21.91
C GLU A 71 18.45 10.17 22.88
N ALA A 72 17.57 9.32 23.41
CA ALA A 72 16.45 9.68 24.26
C ALA A 72 16.26 8.67 25.40
N ALA A 73 17.29 8.47 26.21
CA ALA A 73 17.23 7.67 27.41
C ALA A 73 16.48 8.37 28.57
N SER A 74 16.15 9.65 28.43
CA SER A 74 15.41 10.44 29.42
C SER A 74 14.43 11.40 28.74
N GLU A 75 13.42 11.84 29.50
CA GLU A 75 12.43 12.81 29.03
C GLU A 75 13.06 14.13 28.57
N GLY A 76 14.02 14.65 29.31
CA GLY A 76 14.72 15.88 28.93
C GLY A 76 15.54 15.72 27.62
N ALA A 77 16.08 14.53 27.35
CA ALA A 77 16.76 14.24 26.08
C ALA A 77 15.74 14.18 24.93
N LEU A 78 14.57 13.56 25.16
CA LEU A 78 13.48 13.53 24.20
C LEU A 78 13.00 14.95 23.84
N ASP A 79 12.75 15.80 24.85
CA ASP A 79 12.27 17.18 24.64
C ASP A 79 13.27 18.01 23.83
N ARG A 80 14.55 17.95 24.15
CA ARG A 80 15.60 18.64 23.40
C ARG A 80 15.65 18.19 21.95
N GLY A 81 15.55 16.86 21.71
CA GLY A 81 15.58 16.32 20.36
C GLY A 81 14.37 16.72 19.54
N VAL A 82 13.18 16.72 20.12
CA VAL A 82 11.92 17.17 19.47
C VAL A 82 11.95 18.68 19.24
N GLY A 83 12.36 19.46 20.24
CA GLY A 83 12.47 20.91 20.17
C GLY A 83 13.52 21.41 19.18
N GLY A 84 14.48 20.56 18.78
CA GLY A 84 15.48 20.88 17.77
C GLY A 84 14.95 20.88 16.33
N VAL A 85 13.71 20.44 16.10
CA VAL A 85 13.06 20.48 14.78
C VAL A 85 12.24 21.75 14.66
N ASP A 86 12.35 22.43 13.53
CA ASP A 86 11.49 23.59 13.20
C ASP A 86 10.13 23.10 12.67
N TRP A 87 9.14 23.06 13.55
CA TRP A 87 7.79 22.58 13.24
C TRP A 87 6.96 23.56 12.43
N SER A 88 7.35 24.84 12.37
CA SER A 88 6.66 25.86 11.57
C SER A 88 6.75 25.60 10.06
N ARG A 89 7.70 24.79 9.62
CA ARG A 89 7.84 24.31 8.24
C ARG A 89 6.69 23.40 7.80
N PHE A 90 6.08 22.71 8.76
CA PHE A 90 5.08 21.68 8.48
C PHE A 90 3.66 22.11 8.83
N LEU A 91 3.48 22.78 9.96
CA LEU A 91 2.16 23.07 10.47
C LEU A 91 1.93 24.59 10.52
N ARG A 92 0.83 25.00 9.91
CA ARG A 92 0.33 26.39 10.04
C ARG A 92 -0.23 26.60 11.44
N PRO A 93 -0.31 27.87 11.92
CA PRO A 93 -0.74 28.14 13.28
C PRO A 93 -2.11 27.57 13.67
N ASP A 94 -3.04 27.52 12.73
CA ASP A 94 -4.41 27.02 12.87
C ASP A 94 -4.58 25.54 12.49
N GLY A 95 -3.48 24.86 12.17
CA GLY A 95 -3.49 23.47 11.70
C GLY A 95 -3.74 22.45 12.82
N VAL A 96 -3.98 21.22 12.39
CA VAL A 96 -4.29 20.08 13.25
C VAL A 96 -3.10 19.11 13.32
N LEU A 97 -2.66 18.81 14.53
CA LEU A 97 -1.52 17.91 14.83
C LEU A 97 -1.99 16.58 15.37
N TRP A 98 -1.33 15.51 14.98
CA TRP A 98 -1.40 14.20 15.63
C TRP A 98 -0.02 13.59 15.81
N VAL A 99 0.20 12.91 16.93
CA VAL A 99 1.46 12.21 17.24
C VAL A 99 1.17 10.75 17.56
N ASP A 100 1.86 9.86 16.87
CA ASP A 100 1.93 8.43 17.18
C ASP A 100 3.33 8.09 17.71
N ALA A 101 3.42 7.26 18.75
CA ALA A 101 4.68 6.83 19.32
C ALA A 101 4.75 5.32 19.43
N GLN A 102 5.93 4.77 19.15
CA GLN A 102 6.27 3.37 19.39
C GLN A 102 7.58 3.32 20.17
N SER A 103 7.65 2.45 21.16
CA SER A 103 8.88 2.21 21.94
C SER A 103 9.13 0.72 22.10
N ARG A 104 10.38 0.33 21.95
CA ARG A 104 10.81 -1.04 22.13
C ARG A 104 12.22 -1.08 22.73
N GLU A 105 12.45 -1.93 23.73
CA GLU A 105 13.76 -2.12 24.35
C GLU A 105 14.41 -0.78 24.80
N SER A 106 13.62 0.11 25.37
CA SER A 106 14.04 1.48 25.72
C SER A 106 13.65 1.84 27.15
N SER A 107 14.39 2.77 27.76
CA SER A 107 14.12 3.29 29.11
C SER A 107 12.78 4.00 29.21
N LEU A 108 12.35 4.65 28.13
CA LEU A 108 11.04 5.29 28.01
C LEU A 108 10.13 4.35 27.20
N ASP A 109 9.19 3.66 27.83
CA ASP A 109 8.39 2.59 27.23
C ASP A 109 6.89 2.92 27.09
N HIS A 110 6.39 3.90 27.85
CA HIS A 110 4.96 4.24 27.86
C HIS A 110 4.55 5.07 26.62
N THR A 111 4.18 4.40 25.54
CA THR A 111 3.96 5.01 24.22
C THR A 111 2.94 6.15 24.19
N ARG A 112 1.82 6.02 24.96
CA ARG A 112 0.81 7.08 25.06
C ARG A 112 1.37 8.35 25.70
N TYR A 113 2.16 8.20 26.77
CA TYR A 113 2.83 9.31 27.42
C TYR A 113 3.87 9.97 26.49
N LEU A 114 4.65 9.16 25.78
CA LEU A 114 5.62 9.67 24.81
C LEU A 114 4.97 10.46 23.70
N ALA A 115 3.86 9.97 23.15
CA ALA A 115 3.10 10.70 22.12
C ALA A 115 2.58 12.06 22.65
N GLN A 116 2.06 12.07 23.89
CA GLN A 116 1.61 13.30 24.52
C GLN A 116 2.75 14.28 24.74
N ARG A 117 3.89 13.83 25.24
CA ARG A 117 5.06 14.66 25.50
C ARG A 117 5.62 15.28 24.22
N VAL A 118 5.80 14.50 23.18
CA VAL A 118 6.20 15.00 21.83
C VAL A 118 5.22 16.04 21.33
N LYS A 119 3.92 15.77 21.44
CA LYS A 119 2.86 16.74 21.09
C LYS A 119 3.00 18.04 21.87
N ASP A 120 3.24 17.99 23.20
CA ASP A 120 3.34 19.17 24.04
C ASP A 120 4.54 20.04 23.63
N VAL A 121 5.71 19.45 23.37
CA VAL A 121 6.89 20.20 22.89
C VAL A 121 6.60 20.88 21.54
N ILE A 122 5.94 20.21 20.61
CA ILE A 122 5.58 20.77 19.29
C ILE A 122 4.59 21.93 19.45
N VAL A 123 3.54 21.73 20.23
CA VAL A 123 2.50 22.74 20.49
C VAL A 123 3.09 23.97 21.16
N ASP A 124 3.98 23.82 22.15
CA ASP A 124 4.60 24.92 22.84
C ASP A 124 5.55 25.72 21.94
N GLN A 125 6.31 25.04 21.07
CA GLN A 125 7.16 25.73 20.07
C GLN A 125 6.30 26.57 19.11
N LEU A 126 5.24 25.97 18.53
CA LEU A 126 4.37 26.66 17.58
C LEU A 126 3.60 27.80 18.23
N ARG A 127 3.09 27.63 19.46
CA ARG A 127 2.42 28.66 20.23
C ARG A 127 3.37 29.84 20.56
N THR A 128 4.60 29.53 20.91
CA THR A 128 5.62 30.56 21.18
C THR A 128 5.93 31.37 19.92
N ALA A 129 6.00 30.71 18.76
CA ALA A 129 6.32 31.37 17.50
C ALA A 129 5.16 32.20 16.90
N SER A 130 3.92 31.75 17.07
CA SER A 130 2.74 32.34 16.38
C SER A 130 1.72 33.00 17.32
N GLY A 131 1.78 32.76 18.63
CA GLY A 131 0.74 33.11 19.60
C GLY A 131 -0.52 32.23 19.54
N VAL A 132 -0.63 31.32 18.57
CA VAL A 132 -1.79 30.45 18.36
C VAL A 132 -1.44 29.00 18.74
N ARG A 133 -2.38 28.33 19.41
CA ARG A 133 -2.24 26.92 19.77
C ARG A 133 -2.88 26.05 18.71
N PRO A 134 -2.14 25.14 18.04
CA PRO A 134 -2.72 24.20 17.09
C PRO A 134 -3.70 23.22 17.75
N SER A 135 -4.69 22.79 17.00
CA SER A 135 -5.61 21.71 17.40
C SER A 135 -4.92 20.34 17.39
N VAL A 136 -5.42 19.42 18.23
CA VAL A 136 -4.86 18.07 18.33
C VAL A 136 -5.96 17.05 18.13
N GLU A 137 -6.02 16.47 16.94
CA GLU A 137 -7.05 15.49 16.55
C GLU A 137 -6.44 14.42 15.65
N ARG A 138 -6.91 13.18 15.80
CA ARG A 138 -6.43 12.06 14.99
C ARG A 138 -6.97 12.09 13.57
N GLU A 139 -8.26 12.36 13.43
CA GLU A 139 -8.91 12.45 12.12
C GLU A 139 -8.71 13.83 11.53
N GLY A 140 -8.40 13.89 10.24
CA GLY A 140 -8.18 15.16 9.56
C GLY A 140 -6.84 15.84 9.88
N ALA A 141 -5.95 15.24 10.67
CA ALA A 141 -4.66 15.86 11.03
C ALA A 141 -3.88 16.32 9.80
N ASP A 142 -3.47 17.59 9.79
CA ASP A 142 -2.64 18.20 8.75
C ASP A 142 -1.19 17.77 8.89
N LEU A 143 -0.72 17.60 10.12
CA LEU A 143 0.60 17.08 10.43
C LEU A 143 0.49 15.83 11.29
N ARG A 144 1.03 14.72 10.80
CA ARG A 144 1.23 13.48 11.58
C ARG A 144 2.69 13.28 11.85
N VAL A 145 3.03 13.18 13.13
CA VAL A 145 4.40 12.92 13.60
C VAL A 145 4.48 11.51 14.15
N HIS A 146 5.52 10.79 13.77
CA HIS A 146 5.83 9.46 14.29
C HIS A 146 7.13 9.48 15.08
N LEU A 147 7.06 9.11 16.33
CA LEU A 147 8.21 8.79 17.18
C LEU A 147 8.42 7.28 17.19
N HIS A 148 9.58 6.84 16.76
CA HIS A 148 10.03 5.46 16.94
C HIS A 148 11.26 5.44 17.85
N LEU A 149 11.12 4.86 19.03
CA LEU A 149 12.17 4.71 20.03
C LEU A 149 12.61 3.25 20.10
N PHE A 150 13.86 3.00 19.81
CA PHE A 150 14.46 1.66 19.89
C PHE A 150 15.84 1.73 20.54
N ARG A 151 16.01 1.02 21.65
CA ARG A 151 17.25 1.01 22.45
C ARG A 151 17.73 2.44 22.74
N ASP A 152 16.83 3.24 23.30
CA ASP A 152 17.03 4.65 23.66
C ASP A 152 17.44 5.56 22.50
N ARG A 153 17.32 5.10 21.24
CA ARG A 153 17.55 5.92 20.07
C ARG A 153 16.23 6.28 19.40
N ALA A 154 15.90 7.56 19.44
CA ALA A 154 14.72 8.13 18.85
C ALA A 154 14.93 8.41 17.34
N THR A 155 13.94 8.05 16.55
CA THR A 155 13.75 8.50 15.17
C THR A 155 12.44 9.26 15.10
N LEU A 156 12.51 10.53 14.75
CA LEU A 156 11.35 11.41 14.61
C LEU A 156 11.08 11.62 13.12
N SER A 157 9.86 11.33 12.69
CA SER A 157 9.47 11.41 11.28
C SER A 157 8.13 12.10 11.12
N VAL A 158 7.93 12.76 9.98
CA VAL A 158 6.64 13.31 9.57
C VAL A 158 6.03 12.44 8.47
N ASP A 159 4.72 12.22 8.53
CA ASP A 159 3.99 11.44 7.55
C ASP A 159 3.69 12.29 6.32
N THR A 160 4.28 11.92 5.19
CA THR A 160 4.06 12.61 3.93
C THR A 160 2.77 12.18 3.24
N SER A 161 2.24 11.01 3.58
CA SER A 161 1.09 10.38 2.91
C SER A 161 -0.27 10.86 3.43
N GLY A 162 -0.35 11.24 4.72
CA GLY A 162 -1.60 11.59 5.38
C GLY A 162 -2.47 10.37 5.67
N ALA A 163 -3.54 10.15 4.92
CA ALA A 163 -4.26 8.88 4.96
C ALA A 163 -3.39 7.75 4.41
N SER A 164 -3.56 6.52 4.91
CA SER A 164 -2.80 5.37 4.42
C SER A 164 -2.93 5.20 2.91
N LEU A 165 -1.82 4.85 2.24
CA LEU A 165 -1.74 4.77 0.78
C LEU A 165 -2.62 3.66 0.18
N HIS A 166 -3.06 2.66 0.97
CA HIS A 166 -4.04 1.69 0.48
C HIS A 166 -5.39 2.36 0.13
N ARG A 167 -5.73 3.49 0.78
CA ARG A 167 -6.90 4.28 0.41
C ARG A 167 -6.63 5.05 -0.88
N ARG A 168 -6.77 4.36 -2.03
CA ARG A 168 -6.47 4.93 -3.35
C ARG A 168 -7.43 6.07 -3.75
N GLY A 169 -8.67 6.03 -3.27
CA GLY A 169 -9.71 7.02 -3.60
C GLY A 169 -10.70 6.57 -4.69
N TRP A 170 -10.42 5.49 -5.42
CA TRP A 170 -11.32 4.98 -6.45
C TRP A 170 -12.48 4.12 -5.91
N ARG A 171 -12.35 3.59 -4.71
CA ARG A 171 -13.38 2.74 -4.10
C ARG A 171 -14.58 3.58 -3.65
N THR A 172 -15.76 3.24 -4.13
CA THR A 172 -17.03 3.94 -3.82
C THR A 172 -17.76 3.35 -2.63
N SER A 173 -17.52 2.06 -2.30
CA SER A 173 -18.14 1.37 -1.18
C SER A 173 -17.09 0.74 -0.27
N GLN A 174 -17.34 0.78 1.04
CA GLN A 174 -16.57 0.02 2.03
C GLN A 174 -17.30 -1.30 2.28
N GLY A 175 -17.00 -2.32 1.47
CA GLY A 175 -17.44 -3.68 1.71
C GLY A 175 -16.93 -4.24 3.04
N ARG A 176 -17.47 -5.37 3.52
CA ARG A 176 -16.97 -6.07 4.71
C ARG A 176 -15.52 -6.53 4.46
N ALA A 177 -14.53 -5.82 5.03
CA ALA A 177 -13.10 -6.15 5.06
C ALA A 177 -12.53 -6.62 3.70
N PRO A 178 -12.52 -5.76 2.65
CA PRO A 178 -11.88 -6.09 1.39
C PRO A 178 -10.37 -6.20 1.57
N LEU A 179 -9.72 -6.92 0.64
CA LEU A 179 -8.25 -6.92 0.55
C LEU A 179 -7.74 -5.48 0.41
N ALA A 180 -6.75 -5.09 1.21
CA ALA A 180 -6.13 -3.77 1.05
C ALA A 180 -5.46 -3.66 -0.33
N GLU A 181 -5.64 -2.52 -0.99
CA GLU A 181 -5.14 -2.27 -2.34
C GLU A 181 -3.62 -2.43 -2.44
N THR A 182 -2.87 -2.07 -1.40
CA THR A 182 -1.42 -2.28 -1.32
C THR A 182 -1.05 -3.76 -1.31
N LEU A 183 -1.86 -4.59 -0.67
CA LEU A 183 -1.64 -6.02 -0.62
C LEU A 183 -2.09 -6.70 -1.94
N ALA A 184 -3.19 -6.22 -2.54
CA ALA A 184 -3.60 -6.66 -3.87
C ALA A 184 -2.52 -6.36 -4.91
N ALA A 185 -1.95 -5.15 -4.89
CA ALA A 185 -0.81 -4.80 -5.74
C ALA A 185 0.38 -5.73 -5.50
N ALA A 186 0.67 -6.08 -4.22
CA ALA A 186 1.75 -7.02 -3.88
C ALA A 186 1.52 -8.41 -4.50
N VAL A 187 0.29 -8.94 -4.46
CA VAL A 187 -0.07 -10.22 -5.09
C VAL A 187 0.17 -10.17 -6.61
N VAL A 188 -0.31 -9.11 -7.27
CA VAL A 188 -0.13 -8.95 -8.74
C VAL A 188 1.35 -8.79 -9.10
N LEU A 189 2.13 -8.01 -8.36
CA LEU A 189 3.57 -7.82 -8.61
C LEU A 189 4.36 -9.12 -8.37
N ALA A 190 4.05 -9.85 -7.30
CA ALA A 190 4.72 -11.12 -6.98
C ALA A 190 4.42 -12.22 -8.00
N SER A 191 3.30 -12.13 -8.72
CA SER A 191 2.93 -13.11 -9.74
C SER A 191 3.91 -13.17 -10.91
N GLY A 192 4.72 -12.13 -11.12
CA GLY A 192 5.55 -11.99 -12.32
C GLY A 192 4.73 -11.87 -13.61
N TRP A 193 3.47 -11.39 -13.52
CA TRP A 193 2.60 -11.20 -14.66
C TRP A 193 3.23 -10.28 -15.72
N ASP A 194 3.14 -10.66 -16.98
CA ASP A 194 3.72 -9.95 -18.12
C ASP A 194 2.93 -8.69 -18.56
N ARG A 195 1.81 -8.40 -17.90
CA ARG A 195 0.90 -7.27 -18.18
C ARG A 195 0.24 -7.33 -19.57
N ARG A 196 0.30 -8.47 -20.25
CA ARG A 196 -0.23 -8.70 -21.61
C ARG A 196 -1.15 -9.91 -21.69
N SER A 197 -0.80 -11.02 -21.04
CA SER A 197 -1.66 -12.18 -20.93
C SER A 197 -2.93 -11.84 -20.14
N PRO A 198 -4.04 -12.56 -20.32
CA PRO A 198 -5.24 -12.33 -19.53
C PRO A 198 -4.96 -12.39 -18.02
N LEU A 199 -5.57 -11.48 -17.25
CA LEU A 199 -5.57 -11.50 -15.80
C LEU A 199 -6.92 -12.00 -15.33
N VAL A 200 -6.93 -13.07 -14.55
CA VAL A 200 -8.15 -13.78 -14.13
C VAL A 200 -8.22 -13.83 -12.61
N ASP A 201 -9.35 -13.41 -12.03
CA ASP A 201 -9.63 -13.56 -10.60
C ASP A 201 -10.95 -14.32 -10.39
N PRO A 202 -10.87 -15.63 -10.08
CA PRO A 202 -12.05 -16.49 -9.88
C PRO A 202 -12.83 -16.20 -8.58
N PHE A 203 -12.31 -15.36 -7.69
CA PHE A 203 -12.94 -14.91 -6.44
C PHE A 203 -12.85 -13.40 -6.32
N CYS A 204 -13.28 -12.68 -7.36
CA CYS A 204 -12.92 -11.27 -7.54
C CYS A 204 -13.49 -10.33 -6.46
N GLY A 205 -14.55 -10.73 -5.75
CA GLY A 205 -15.18 -9.89 -4.76
C GLY A 205 -15.55 -8.54 -5.37
N THR A 206 -15.03 -7.47 -4.80
CA THR A 206 -15.22 -6.09 -5.30
C THR A 206 -14.15 -5.66 -6.33
N GLY A 207 -13.41 -6.60 -6.90
CA GLY A 207 -12.48 -6.36 -8.01
C GLY A 207 -11.13 -5.75 -7.64
N THR A 208 -10.71 -5.78 -6.38
CA THR A 208 -9.47 -5.09 -5.95
C THR A 208 -8.24 -5.57 -6.73
N LEU A 209 -8.08 -6.87 -6.93
CA LEU A 209 -6.95 -7.43 -7.70
C LEU A 209 -7.03 -7.04 -9.18
N LEU A 210 -8.23 -7.03 -9.78
CA LEU A 210 -8.43 -6.63 -11.18
C LEU A 210 -8.13 -5.14 -11.40
N VAL A 211 -8.59 -4.26 -10.49
CA VAL A 211 -8.33 -2.81 -10.56
C VAL A 211 -6.83 -2.53 -10.38
N GLU A 212 -6.16 -3.10 -9.38
CA GLU A 212 -4.71 -2.94 -9.20
C GLU A 212 -3.93 -3.53 -10.38
N GLY A 213 -4.36 -4.68 -10.93
CA GLY A 213 -3.78 -5.27 -12.14
C GLY A 213 -3.92 -4.36 -13.36
N ALA A 214 -5.10 -3.78 -13.58
CA ALA A 214 -5.35 -2.82 -14.64
C ALA A 214 -4.47 -1.56 -14.51
N MET A 215 -4.34 -1.01 -13.29
CA MET A 215 -3.44 0.11 -13.01
C MET A 215 -1.97 -0.24 -13.27
N ILE A 216 -1.54 -1.44 -12.90
CA ILE A 216 -0.17 -1.93 -13.15
C ILE A 216 0.08 -2.06 -14.66
N ALA A 217 -0.86 -2.65 -15.39
CA ALA A 217 -0.73 -2.84 -16.84
C ALA A 217 -0.71 -1.50 -17.61
N GLY A 218 -1.52 -0.54 -17.19
CA GLY A 218 -1.62 0.78 -17.81
C GLY A 218 -0.60 1.81 -17.34
N GLY A 219 0.26 1.46 -16.38
CA GLY A 219 1.20 2.42 -15.78
C GLY A 219 0.50 3.52 -14.98
N VAL A 220 -0.77 3.31 -14.58
CA VAL A 220 -1.53 4.28 -13.79
C VAL A 220 -0.95 4.34 -12.37
N ALA A 221 -0.47 5.50 -11.97
CA ALA A 221 0.09 5.68 -10.63
C ALA A 221 -1.03 5.61 -9.57
N PRO A 222 -0.89 4.77 -8.51
CA PRO A 222 -1.98 4.51 -7.56
C PRO A 222 -2.40 5.71 -6.72
N GLY A 223 -1.55 6.74 -6.66
CA GLY A 223 -1.85 7.97 -5.94
C GLY A 223 -2.67 8.99 -6.72
N LEU A 224 -2.90 8.80 -8.02
CA LEU A 224 -3.60 9.80 -8.87
C LEU A 224 -5.07 10.03 -8.51
N THR A 225 -5.74 9.04 -7.94
CA THR A 225 -7.16 9.12 -7.55
C THR A 225 -7.37 9.57 -6.11
N ARG A 226 -6.30 9.83 -5.37
CA ARG A 226 -6.40 10.34 -4.00
C ARG A 226 -6.79 11.82 -4.00
N SER A 227 -7.62 12.19 -3.04
CA SER A 227 -8.03 13.59 -2.87
C SER A 227 -6.90 14.48 -2.35
N ARG A 228 -6.02 13.95 -1.48
CA ARG A 228 -4.95 14.73 -0.82
C ARG A 228 -3.87 13.82 -0.24
N PHE A 229 -2.64 14.32 -0.19
CA PHE A 229 -1.54 13.77 0.60
C PHE A 229 -1.21 14.66 1.80
N GLY A 230 -0.53 14.10 2.81
CA GLY A 230 -0.18 14.85 4.03
C GLY A 230 0.73 16.04 3.76
N PHE A 231 1.71 15.93 2.86
CA PHE A 231 2.63 17.01 2.55
C PHE A 231 1.97 18.23 1.89
N GLU A 232 0.78 18.10 1.32
CA GLU A 232 0.07 19.21 0.65
C GLU A 232 -0.44 20.26 1.64
N THR A 233 -0.56 19.92 2.93
CA THR A 233 -0.94 20.87 3.98
C THR A 233 0.24 21.60 4.62
N TRP A 234 1.47 21.18 4.32
CA TRP A 234 2.66 21.73 4.93
C TRP A 234 2.91 23.20 4.51
N ALA A 235 3.41 24.01 5.45
CA ALA A 235 3.71 25.40 5.17
C ALA A 235 4.79 25.55 4.08
N GLU A 236 5.74 24.60 3.99
CA GLU A 236 6.80 24.57 2.97
C GLU A 236 6.40 23.88 1.65
N HIS A 237 5.11 23.55 1.43
CA HIS A 237 4.66 22.85 0.25
C HIS A 237 4.92 23.62 -1.06
N ASP A 238 5.60 22.97 -2.02
CA ASP A 238 5.76 23.47 -3.40
C ASP A 238 4.61 22.92 -4.28
N ALA A 239 3.49 23.67 -4.31
CA ALA A 239 2.31 23.31 -5.06
C ALA A 239 2.59 23.20 -6.58
N ALA A 240 3.40 24.13 -7.14
CA ALA A 240 3.69 24.11 -8.57
C ALA A 240 4.57 22.92 -8.98
N GLY A 241 5.53 22.55 -8.15
CA GLY A 241 6.34 21.33 -8.34
C GLY A 241 5.49 20.08 -8.25
N TRP A 242 4.59 20.03 -7.30
CA TRP A 242 3.67 18.92 -7.12
C TRP A 242 2.73 18.73 -8.32
N GLU A 243 2.11 19.79 -8.82
CA GLU A 243 1.25 19.70 -10.01
C GLU A 243 2.02 19.17 -11.23
N ARG A 244 3.24 19.66 -11.46
CA ARG A 244 4.09 19.09 -12.54
C ARG A 244 4.35 17.59 -12.37
N ALA A 245 4.56 17.12 -11.15
CA ALA A 245 4.77 15.70 -10.88
C ALA A 245 3.49 14.86 -11.15
N ARG A 246 2.31 15.40 -10.82
CA ARG A 246 1.01 14.78 -11.14
C ARG A 246 0.77 14.72 -12.66
N ASP A 247 0.99 15.82 -13.36
CA ASP A 247 0.81 15.90 -14.81
C ASP A 247 1.74 14.92 -15.54
N ALA A 248 2.99 14.81 -15.10
CA ALA A 248 3.94 13.83 -15.63
C ALA A 248 3.47 12.39 -15.36
N ALA A 249 2.85 12.12 -14.21
CA ALA A 249 2.30 10.82 -13.91
C ALA A 249 1.09 10.48 -14.79
N VAL A 250 0.19 11.44 -15.05
CA VAL A 250 -0.94 11.28 -15.96
C VAL A 250 -0.45 11.06 -17.40
N SER A 251 0.50 11.87 -17.86
CA SER A 251 1.06 11.77 -19.22
C SER A 251 1.79 10.46 -19.49
N SER A 252 2.23 9.76 -18.45
CA SER A 252 2.91 8.46 -18.57
C SER A 252 1.96 7.26 -18.69
N ILE A 253 0.64 7.46 -18.60
CA ILE A 253 -0.36 6.39 -18.68
C ILE A 253 -0.43 5.83 -20.12
N GLN A 254 -0.32 4.52 -20.23
CA GLN A 254 -0.40 3.79 -21.49
C GLN A 254 -1.28 2.55 -21.32
N LEU A 255 -2.59 2.71 -21.51
CA LEU A 255 -3.52 1.58 -21.38
C LEU A 255 -3.30 0.56 -22.50
N PRO A 256 -3.14 -0.73 -22.19
CA PRO A 256 -3.00 -1.77 -23.20
C PRO A 256 -4.34 -1.99 -23.93
N ARG A 257 -4.32 -1.89 -25.27
CA ARG A 257 -5.54 -2.00 -26.11
C ARG A 257 -6.24 -3.35 -26.09
N LYS A 258 -5.54 -4.42 -25.70
CA LYS A 258 -6.03 -5.81 -25.76
C LYS A 258 -5.95 -6.55 -24.43
N LEU A 259 -5.87 -5.81 -23.33
CA LEU A 259 -5.85 -6.45 -22.01
C LEU A 259 -7.21 -7.11 -21.74
N ARG A 260 -7.18 -8.36 -21.33
CA ARG A 260 -8.37 -9.11 -20.87
C ARG A 260 -8.34 -9.20 -19.35
N LEU A 261 -9.31 -8.56 -18.73
CA LEU A 261 -9.58 -8.69 -17.29
C LEU A 261 -10.79 -9.62 -17.16
N VAL A 262 -10.64 -10.69 -16.40
CA VAL A 262 -11.70 -11.67 -16.17
C VAL A 262 -11.93 -11.81 -14.66
N GLY A 263 -13.16 -11.64 -14.21
CA GLY A 263 -13.54 -11.78 -12.82
C GLY A 263 -14.74 -12.68 -12.64
N HIS A 264 -14.73 -13.53 -11.61
CA HIS A 264 -15.90 -14.30 -11.21
C HIS A 264 -16.16 -14.10 -9.73
N ASP A 265 -17.42 -14.01 -9.37
CA ASP A 265 -17.89 -14.11 -7.99
C ASP A 265 -19.28 -14.77 -7.96
N GLN A 266 -19.58 -15.52 -6.91
CA GLN A 266 -20.91 -16.12 -6.75
C GLN A 266 -22.00 -15.10 -6.39
N ASP A 267 -21.62 -13.95 -5.86
CA ASP A 267 -22.51 -12.86 -5.48
C ASP A 267 -22.62 -11.83 -6.62
N ALA A 268 -23.82 -11.70 -7.21
CA ALA A 268 -24.06 -10.76 -8.29
C ALA A 268 -23.79 -9.30 -7.88
N ALA A 269 -24.02 -8.91 -6.63
CA ALA A 269 -23.73 -7.56 -6.15
C ALA A 269 -22.21 -7.26 -6.19
N ARG A 270 -21.37 -8.26 -5.95
CA ARG A 270 -19.90 -8.12 -6.06
C ARG A 270 -19.44 -7.95 -7.49
N VAL A 271 -20.07 -8.66 -8.43
CA VAL A 271 -19.82 -8.50 -9.86
C VAL A 271 -20.15 -7.06 -10.30
N GLU A 272 -21.31 -6.55 -9.91
CA GLU A 272 -21.73 -5.16 -10.21
C GLU A 272 -20.76 -4.14 -9.58
N GLU A 273 -20.34 -4.32 -8.32
CA GLU A 273 -19.35 -3.46 -7.68
C GLU A 273 -18.00 -3.48 -8.41
N THR A 274 -17.56 -4.65 -8.88
CA THR A 274 -16.30 -4.77 -9.64
C THR A 274 -16.36 -3.97 -10.94
N LEU A 275 -17.44 -4.12 -11.70
CA LEU A 275 -17.65 -3.35 -12.95
C LEU A 275 -17.75 -1.85 -12.66
N ALA A 276 -18.48 -1.47 -11.60
CA ALA A 276 -18.60 -0.07 -11.19
C ALA A 276 -17.24 0.55 -10.80
N HIS A 277 -16.38 -0.20 -10.10
CA HIS A 277 -15.04 0.28 -9.74
C HIS A 277 -14.12 0.46 -10.96
N LEU A 278 -14.18 -0.44 -11.95
CA LEU A 278 -13.43 -0.30 -13.21
C LEU A 278 -13.95 0.88 -14.03
N ALA A 279 -15.26 0.98 -14.21
CA ALA A 279 -15.90 2.04 -15.01
C ALA A 279 -15.78 3.42 -14.36
N GLY A 280 -15.90 3.50 -13.02
CA GLY A 280 -15.80 4.74 -12.27
C GLY A 280 -14.37 5.23 -12.06
N HIS A 281 -13.36 4.42 -12.37
CA HIS A 281 -11.98 4.84 -12.22
C HIS A 281 -11.56 5.77 -13.37
N PRO A 282 -11.10 7.02 -13.10
CA PRO A 282 -10.92 8.05 -14.12
C PRO A 282 -9.94 7.68 -15.25
N HIS A 283 -9.05 6.73 -15.01
CA HIS A 283 -8.02 6.31 -15.96
C HIS A 283 -8.20 4.86 -16.46
N LEU A 284 -9.23 4.12 -16.03
CA LEU A 284 -9.43 2.71 -16.41
C LEU A 284 -10.73 2.44 -17.16
N ALA A 285 -11.62 3.43 -17.30
CA ALA A 285 -12.90 3.26 -17.97
C ALA A 285 -12.82 2.52 -19.32
N PRO A 286 -11.83 2.77 -20.21
CA PRO A 286 -11.71 2.01 -21.46
C PRO A 286 -11.43 0.51 -21.27
N LEU A 287 -10.85 0.10 -20.16
CA LEU A 287 -10.64 -1.32 -19.84
C LEU A 287 -11.89 -1.98 -19.26
N ALA A 288 -12.78 -1.20 -18.63
CA ALA A 288 -14.06 -1.70 -18.12
C ALA A 288 -14.95 -2.24 -19.25
N GLU A 289 -14.94 -1.59 -20.42
CA GLU A 289 -15.73 -2.00 -21.59
C GLU A 289 -15.35 -3.39 -22.13
N THR A 290 -14.10 -3.82 -21.89
CA THR A 290 -13.56 -5.10 -22.35
C THR A 290 -13.38 -6.11 -21.23
N ALA A 291 -13.67 -5.73 -19.99
CA ALA A 291 -13.61 -6.62 -18.84
C ALA A 291 -14.79 -7.62 -18.88
N LEU A 292 -14.48 -8.87 -18.65
CA LEU A 292 -15.47 -9.94 -18.53
C LEU A 292 -15.62 -10.28 -17.05
N VAL A 293 -16.62 -9.70 -16.39
CA VAL A 293 -16.90 -9.97 -14.97
C VAL A 293 -18.29 -10.58 -14.87
N GLU A 294 -18.37 -11.82 -14.40
CA GLU A 294 -19.59 -12.62 -14.47
C GLU A 294 -19.87 -13.29 -13.12
N ARG A 295 -21.16 -13.54 -12.86
CA ARG A 295 -21.58 -14.37 -11.74
C ARG A 295 -21.28 -15.83 -12.03
N ALA A 296 -20.32 -16.41 -11.30
CA ALA A 296 -19.98 -17.82 -11.41
C ALA A 296 -19.44 -18.34 -10.05
N ARG A 297 -19.53 -19.64 -9.84
CA ARG A 297 -18.89 -20.29 -8.70
C ARG A 297 -17.46 -20.65 -9.09
N ALA A 298 -16.56 -20.61 -8.11
CA ALA A 298 -15.17 -20.94 -8.35
C ALA A 298 -14.96 -22.44 -8.67
N GLU A 299 -15.87 -23.30 -8.22
CA GLU A 299 -15.87 -24.73 -8.59
C GLU A 299 -16.17 -24.94 -10.09
N ASP A 300 -16.89 -23.99 -10.70
CA ASP A 300 -17.23 -24.01 -12.13
C ASP A 300 -16.17 -23.30 -12.98
N PHE A 301 -15.10 -22.84 -12.36
CA PHE A 301 -14.01 -22.17 -13.07
C PHE A 301 -13.46 -23.08 -14.17
N ALA A 302 -13.71 -22.70 -15.40
CA ALA A 302 -13.29 -23.43 -16.60
C ALA A 302 -12.52 -22.49 -17.53
N PRO A 303 -11.22 -22.38 -17.36
CA PRO A 303 -10.43 -21.48 -18.17
C PRO A 303 -10.31 -21.98 -19.61
N ARG A 304 -10.18 -21.02 -20.51
CA ARG A 304 -10.09 -21.33 -21.94
C ARG A 304 -8.72 -21.89 -22.28
N PRO A 305 -8.62 -23.06 -22.91
CA PRO A 305 -7.35 -23.62 -23.34
C PRO A 305 -6.53 -22.62 -24.19
N GLY A 306 -5.21 -22.58 -23.98
CA GLY A 306 -4.30 -21.73 -24.76
C GLY A 306 -4.28 -20.23 -24.37
N TRP A 307 -5.03 -19.81 -23.34
CA TRP A 307 -4.97 -18.43 -22.88
C TRP A 307 -3.67 -18.09 -22.14
N ASN A 308 -3.02 -19.08 -21.54
CA ASN A 308 -1.80 -18.89 -20.74
C ASN A 308 -1.94 -17.71 -19.77
N ALA A 309 -3.10 -17.62 -19.12
CA ALA A 309 -3.46 -16.50 -18.27
C ALA A 309 -2.69 -16.50 -16.96
N MET A 310 -2.65 -15.34 -16.31
CA MET A 310 -2.28 -15.19 -14.92
C MET A 310 -3.55 -15.24 -14.06
N VAL A 311 -3.64 -16.25 -13.21
CA VAL A 311 -4.68 -16.36 -12.18
C VAL A 311 -4.20 -15.69 -10.91
N VAL A 312 -4.87 -14.64 -10.48
CA VAL A 312 -4.63 -13.98 -9.20
C VAL A 312 -5.87 -14.11 -8.34
N SER A 313 -5.75 -14.39 -7.05
CA SER A 313 -6.93 -14.40 -6.19
C SER A 313 -6.60 -14.26 -4.72
N ASN A 314 -7.52 -13.66 -3.98
CA ASN A 314 -7.57 -13.72 -2.52
C ASN A 314 -8.61 -14.78 -2.13
N LEU A 315 -8.13 -16.00 -1.94
CA LEU A 315 -9.01 -17.13 -1.63
C LEU A 315 -9.72 -16.93 -0.28
N PRO A 316 -10.94 -17.43 -0.09
CA PRO A 316 -11.62 -17.34 1.18
C PRO A 316 -10.82 -17.98 2.32
N TYR A 317 -10.73 -17.30 3.48
CA TYR A 317 -10.13 -17.78 4.71
C TYR A 317 -10.70 -17.06 5.94
N GLY A 318 -10.41 -17.57 7.15
CA GLY A 318 -10.82 -17.01 8.43
C GLY A 318 -12.15 -17.56 8.95
N GLU A 319 -12.65 -17.02 10.07
CA GLU A 319 -13.82 -17.50 10.82
C GLU A 319 -15.16 -17.45 10.06
N ARG A 320 -15.17 -16.86 8.87
CA ARG A 320 -16.40 -16.61 8.08
C ARG A 320 -16.86 -17.75 7.21
N VAL A 321 -16.04 -18.81 7.09
CA VAL A 321 -16.31 -19.89 6.15
C VAL A 321 -15.95 -21.18 6.88
N GLY A 322 -16.95 -21.94 7.31
CA GLY A 322 -16.79 -23.20 8.04
C GLY A 322 -16.04 -24.29 7.26
N ASP A 323 -16.33 -25.57 7.50
CA ASP A 323 -15.66 -26.75 6.92
C ASP A 323 -15.60 -26.77 5.37
N ASP A 324 -16.39 -25.94 4.71
CA ASP A 324 -16.41 -25.76 3.26
C ASP A 324 -15.15 -25.09 2.67
N VAL A 325 -14.35 -24.34 3.49
CA VAL A 325 -13.13 -23.64 2.97
C VAL A 325 -12.08 -24.61 2.49
N GLU A 326 -11.84 -25.67 3.24
CA GLU A 326 -10.84 -26.68 2.88
C GLU A 326 -11.24 -27.42 1.60
N ARG A 327 -12.50 -27.80 1.51
CA ARG A 327 -13.08 -28.42 0.31
C ARG A 327 -12.94 -27.48 -0.90
N LEU A 328 -13.24 -26.19 -0.72
CA LEU A 328 -13.13 -25.18 -1.79
C LEU A 328 -11.70 -25.08 -2.29
N HIS A 329 -10.69 -25.05 -1.39
CA HIS A 329 -9.28 -25.02 -1.79
C HIS A 329 -8.87 -26.29 -2.55
N ASP A 330 -9.30 -27.46 -2.14
CA ASP A 330 -8.99 -28.72 -2.81
C ASP A 330 -9.63 -28.80 -4.20
N VAL A 331 -10.92 -28.45 -4.32
CA VAL A 331 -11.66 -28.43 -5.58
C VAL A 331 -11.04 -27.39 -6.54
N PHE A 332 -10.80 -26.16 -6.05
CA PHE A 332 -10.20 -25.11 -6.86
C PHE A 332 -8.77 -25.47 -7.29
N GLY A 333 -7.98 -26.06 -6.39
CA GLY A 333 -6.64 -26.57 -6.71
C GLY A 333 -6.68 -27.66 -7.80
N THR A 334 -7.70 -28.52 -7.80
CA THR A 334 -7.90 -29.53 -8.85
C THR A 334 -8.17 -28.85 -10.19
N ARG A 335 -9.05 -27.86 -10.25
CA ARG A 335 -9.32 -27.09 -11.46
C ARG A 335 -8.08 -26.37 -11.99
N LEU A 336 -7.30 -25.76 -11.09
CA LEU A 336 -6.06 -25.08 -11.50
C LEU A 336 -5.07 -26.06 -12.17
N ARG A 337 -4.91 -27.26 -11.64
CA ARG A 337 -3.96 -28.25 -12.21
C ARG A 337 -4.33 -28.74 -13.62
N GLU A 338 -5.57 -28.56 -14.04
CA GLU A 338 -6.02 -28.86 -15.40
C GLU A 338 -5.57 -27.80 -16.43
N LEU A 339 -4.91 -26.70 -16.01
CA LEU A 339 -4.60 -25.51 -16.79
C LEU A 339 -3.15 -25.45 -17.26
N ASP A 340 -2.77 -26.31 -18.18
CA ASP A 340 -1.41 -26.25 -18.72
C ASP A 340 -1.10 -24.87 -19.33
N GLY A 341 0.10 -24.35 -19.03
CA GLY A 341 0.59 -23.04 -19.45
C GLY A 341 0.08 -21.84 -18.66
N TYR A 342 -0.80 -22.04 -17.68
CA TYR A 342 -1.24 -20.96 -16.80
C TYR A 342 -0.23 -20.69 -15.68
N ARG A 343 -0.33 -19.54 -15.08
CA ARG A 343 0.40 -19.16 -13.85
C ARG A 343 -0.59 -18.70 -12.80
N ALA A 344 -0.24 -18.90 -11.54
CA ALA A 344 -1.10 -18.51 -10.43
C ALA A 344 -0.33 -17.74 -9.36
N ALA A 345 -0.98 -16.74 -8.74
CA ALA A 345 -0.55 -16.07 -7.52
C ALA A 345 -1.75 -15.92 -6.59
N LEU A 346 -1.79 -16.74 -5.56
CA LEU A 346 -2.96 -16.93 -4.70
C LEU A 346 -2.62 -16.56 -3.25
N LEU A 347 -3.41 -15.67 -2.66
CA LEU A 347 -3.33 -15.36 -1.24
C LEU A 347 -4.29 -16.26 -0.46
N THR A 348 -3.82 -16.92 0.59
CA THR A 348 -4.62 -17.80 1.45
C THR A 348 -4.22 -17.67 2.92
N GLY A 349 -5.14 -17.97 3.84
CA GLY A 349 -5.00 -17.67 5.26
C GLY A 349 -4.09 -18.60 6.08
N SER A 350 -3.53 -19.66 5.49
CA SER A 350 -2.64 -20.55 6.23
C SER A 350 -1.82 -21.47 5.32
N SER A 351 -0.71 -22.00 5.84
CA SER A 351 0.09 -23.03 5.16
C SER A 351 -0.70 -24.33 4.90
N ARG A 352 -1.68 -24.67 5.76
CA ARG A 352 -2.58 -25.81 5.58
C ARG A 352 -3.46 -25.62 4.35
N LEU A 353 -4.14 -24.48 4.23
CA LEU A 353 -4.98 -24.16 3.08
C LEU A 353 -4.15 -24.08 1.77
N ALA A 354 -2.96 -23.47 1.84
CA ALA A 354 -2.03 -23.48 0.71
C ALA A 354 -1.63 -24.89 0.26
N GLY A 355 -1.52 -25.83 1.21
CA GLY A 355 -1.22 -27.23 0.92
C GLY A 355 -2.33 -27.97 0.16
N LEU A 356 -3.59 -27.61 0.39
CA LEU A 356 -4.75 -28.22 -0.27
C LEU A 356 -4.83 -27.89 -1.77
N LEU A 357 -4.20 -26.81 -2.22
CA LEU A 357 -4.12 -26.48 -3.66
C LEU A 357 -3.30 -27.51 -4.45
N ARG A 358 -2.37 -28.23 -3.81
CA ARG A 358 -1.52 -29.28 -4.40
C ARG A 358 -0.80 -28.85 -5.67
N LEU A 359 -0.41 -27.57 -5.76
CA LEU A 359 0.32 -27.05 -6.91
C LEU A 359 1.78 -27.52 -6.86
N SER A 360 2.25 -28.13 -7.94
CA SER A 360 3.63 -28.57 -8.08
C SER A 360 4.57 -27.37 -8.21
N ARG A 361 5.78 -27.45 -7.64
CA ARG A 361 6.81 -26.40 -7.71
C ARG A 361 6.32 -25.02 -7.28
N ALA A 362 5.31 -24.97 -6.39
CA ALA A 362 4.81 -23.72 -5.86
C ALA A 362 5.81 -23.09 -4.87
N GLU A 363 6.08 -21.81 -5.06
CA GLU A 363 6.77 -20.99 -4.06
C GLU A 363 5.75 -20.43 -3.07
N ARG A 364 6.13 -20.32 -1.81
CA ARG A 364 5.26 -19.82 -0.74
C ARG A 364 5.98 -18.72 0.03
N HIS A 365 5.32 -17.58 0.11
CA HIS A 365 5.82 -16.42 0.84
C HIS A 365 4.85 -16.05 1.96
N ARG A 366 5.39 -15.88 3.17
CA ARG A 366 4.61 -15.45 4.32
C ARG A 366 4.36 -13.95 4.23
N ILE A 367 3.10 -13.54 4.33
CA ILE A 367 2.66 -12.14 4.30
C ILE A 367 1.64 -11.94 5.42
N LEU A 368 1.63 -10.74 6.04
CA LEU A 368 0.62 -10.36 7.01
C LEU A 368 -0.49 -9.51 6.35
N ASN A 369 -1.75 -9.94 6.52
CA ASN A 369 -2.93 -9.18 6.11
C ASN A 369 -3.74 -8.75 7.34
N GLY A 370 -3.63 -7.48 7.76
CA GLY A 370 -4.39 -6.95 8.89
C GLY A 370 -4.18 -7.71 10.20
N GLY A 371 -3.00 -8.27 10.43
CA GLY A 371 -2.68 -9.10 11.61
C GLY A 371 -2.87 -10.61 11.40
N ILE A 372 -3.48 -11.03 10.31
CA ILE A 372 -3.64 -12.44 9.94
C ILE A 372 -2.42 -12.89 9.15
N GLU A 373 -1.80 -13.99 9.58
CA GLU A 373 -0.74 -14.63 8.82
C GLU A 373 -1.31 -15.33 7.60
N CYS A 374 -0.86 -14.91 6.41
CA CYS A 374 -1.27 -15.44 5.12
C CYS A 374 -0.08 -16.04 4.37
N GLN A 375 -0.38 -16.91 3.41
CA GLN A 375 0.56 -17.45 2.44
C GLN A 375 0.23 -16.91 1.05
N LEU A 376 1.20 -16.26 0.42
CA LEU A 376 1.16 -15.99 -1.01
C LEU A 376 1.80 -17.17 -1.74
N VAL A 377 1.01 -17.88 -2.52
CA VAL A 377 1.42 -19.06 -3.29
C VAL A 377 1.57 -18.65 -4.74
N THR A 378 2.77 -18.81 -5.32
CA THR A 378 3.00 -18.58 -6.75
C THR A 378 3.40 -19.89 -7.42
N ALA A 379 2.85 -20.14 -8.59
CA ALA A 379 3.13 -21.37 -9.34
C ALA A 379 2.98 -21.18 -10.85
N SER A 380 3.79 -21.90 -11.63
CA SER A 380 3.51 -22.18 -13.04
C SER A 380 2.79 -23.51 -13.11
N ILE A 381 1.65 -23.54 -13.80
CA ILE A 381 0.84 -24.74 -13.95
C ILE A 381 1.38 -25.51 -15.15
N VAL A 382 1.83 -26.72 -14.90
CA VAL A 382 2.30 -27.68 -15.91
C VAL A 382 1.39 -28.89 -15.79
N GLY A 383 0.68 -29.22 -16.85
CA GLY A 383 -0.20 -30.37 -16.94
C GLY A 383 0.54 -31.73 -16.94
#